data_59d4ad9ac61b76d080956cc2c01bbbe1
#
_entry.id   59d4ad9ac61b76d080956cc2c01bbbe1
#
_cell.length_a   1.000
_cell.length_b   1.000
_cell.length_c   1.000
_cell.angle_alpha   90.00
_cell.angle_beta   90.00
_cell.angle_gamma   90.00
#
_symmetry.space_group_name_H-M   'P 1'
#
loop_
_entity.id
_entity.type
_entity.pdbx_description
1 polymer ?
#
loop_
_entity_poly.entity_id
_entity_poly.type
_entity_poly.pdbx_seq_one_letter_code
_entity_poly.pdbx_strand_id
1 'polypeptide(L)'
;MAKPITYREQEKIENTVKLREFLMELPPYVKDYFRAKEPTTSDKTRLSYAYDLRVFFRFLQLTNPALKEKPMTDISIQDLSLL
;
A
#
# COMPACT_ATOMS: atom_id res chain seq x y z
N MET A 1 -7.87 -9.22 -34.69
CA MET A 1 -6.54 -9.28 -34.08
C MET A 1 -6.45 -8.27 -32.96
N ALA A 2 -6.11 -8.69 -31.75
CA ALA A 2 -5.98 -7.78 -30.63
C ALA A 2 -4.81 -6.83 -30.84
N LYS A 3 -4.99 -5.55 -30.54
CA LYS A 3 -3.88 -4.58 -30.55
C LYS A 3 -2.86 -4.99 -29.49
N PRO A 4 -1.56 -4.91 -29.80
CA PRO A 4 -0.54 -5.10 -28.79
C PRO A 4 -0.70 -4.03 -27.70
N ILE A 5 -0.55 -4.46 -26.45
CA ILE A 5 -0.57 -3.55 -25.31
C ILE A 5 0.65 -2.63 -25.42
N THR A 6 0.43 -1.31 -25.28
CA THR A 6 1.53 -0.36 -25.28
C THR A 6 2.40 -0.54 -24.04
N TYR A 7 3.67 -0.09 -24.10
CA TYR A 7 4.56 -0.15 -22.94
C TYR A 7 3.94 0.55 -21.73
N ARG A 8 3.28 1.70 -21.96
CA ARG A 8 2.65 2.48 -20.89
C ARG A 8 1.48 1.74 -20.25
N GLU A 9 0.66 1.07 -21.07
CA GLU A 9 -0.46 0.27 -20.57
C GLU A 9 0.05 -0.92 -19.76
N GLN A 10 1.09 -1.58 -20.22
CA GLN A 10 1.70 -2.70 -19.52
C GLN A 10 2.27 -2.25 -18.19
N GLU A 11 2.96 -1.11 -18.16
CA GLU A 11 3.50 -0.54 -16.93
C GLU A 11 2.39 -0.24 -15.91
N LYS A 12 1.27 0.32 -16.38
CA LYS A 12 0.12 0.61 -15.53
C LYS A 12 -0.48 -0.65 -14.93
N ILE A 13 -0.59 -1.71 -15.73
CA ILE A 13 -1.09 -3.01 -15.26
C ILE A 13 -0.17 -3.57 -14.20
N GLU A 14 1.14 -3.56 -14.44
CA GLU A 14 2.15 -4.06 -13.50
C GLU A 14 2.13 -3.27 -12.19
N ASN A 15 2.03 -1.94 -12.26
CA ASN A 15 1.96 -1.09 -11.09
C ASN A 15 0.68 -1.35 -10.29
N THR A 16 -0.43 -1.59 -10.96
CA THR A 16 -1.70 -1.92 -10.31
C THR A 16 -1.62 -3.26 -9.57
N VAL A 17 -0.99 -4.26 -10.17
CA VAL A 17 -0.79 -5.57 -9.54
C VAL A 17 0.09 -5.43 -8.30
N LYS A 18 1.21 -4.73 -8.41
CA LYS A 18 2.11 -4.48 -7.28
C LYS A 18 1.41 -3.72 -6.15
N LEU A 19 0.61 -2.72 -6.51
CA LEU A 19 -0.15 -1.95 -5.52
C LEU A 19 -1.11 -2.85 -4.76
N ARG A 20 -1.84 -3.73 -5.44
CA ARG A 20 -2.74 -4.68 -4.79
C ARG A 20 -2.00 -5.61 -3.83
N GLU A 21 -0.83 -6.09 -4.24
CA GLU A 21 0.00 -6.95 -3.40
C GLU A 21 0.43 -6.24 -2.13
N PHE A 22 0.89 -5.00 -2.23
CA PHE A 22 1.25 -4.20 -1.06
C PHE A 22 0.05 -3.94 -0.15
N LEU A 23 -1.11 -3.63 -0.74
CA LEU A 23 -2.32 -3.36 0.05
C LEU A 23 -2.82 -4.59 0.80
N MET A 24 -2.56 -5.78 0.30
CA MET A 24 -2.91 -7.02 1.01
C MET A 24 -2.08 -7.22 2.27
N GLU A 25 -0.87 -6.66 2.32
CA GLU A 25 0.02 -6.73 3.48
C GLU A 25 -0.24 -5.61 4.49
N LEU A 26 -0.98 -4.58 4.10
CA LEU A 26 -1.22 -3.38 4.90
C LEU A 26 -2.59 -3.44 5.60
N PRO A 27 -2.80 -2.64 6.66
CA PRO A 27 -4.11 -2.59 7.32
C PRO A 27 -5.23 -2.19 6.36
N PRO A 28 -6.46 -2.69 6.57
CA PRO A 28 -7.57 -2.42 5.64
C PRO A 28 -7.90 -0.96 5.43
N TYR A 29 -7.70 -0.09 6.44
CA TYR A 29 -7.98 1.33 6.30
C TYR A 29 -7.07 2.01 5.28
N VAL A 30 -5.91 1.42 4.96
CA VAL A 30 -5.01 1.93 3.94
C VAL A 30 -5.64 1.81 2.55
N LYS A 31 -6.40 0.74 2.29
CA LYS A 31 -7.13 0.60 1.03
C LYS A 31 -8.13 1.75 0.83
N ASP A 32 -8.83 2.13 1.89
CA ASP A 32 -9.80 3.22 1.84
C ASP A 32 -9.11 4.54 1.54
N TYR A 33 -7.95 4.77 2.14
CA TYR A 33 -7.13 5.95 1.85
C TYR A 33 -6.75 6.02 0.37
N PHE A 34 -6.25 4.92 -0.20
CA PHE A 34 -5.85 4.88 -1.60
C PHE A 34 -7.04 5.03 -2.55
N ARG A 35 -8.18 4.47 -2.19
CA ARG A 35 -9.41 4.63 -2.98
C ARG A 35 -9.82 6.09 -3.05
N ALA A 36 -9.72 6.81 -1.95
CA ALA A 36 -10.03 8.24 -1.90
C ALA A 36 -9.05 9.08 -2.71
N LYS A 37 -7.78 8.64 -2.81
CA LYS A 37 -6.74 9.37 -3.55
C LYS A 37 -6.66 8.99 -5.03
N GLU A 38 -7.35 7.94 -5.45
CA GLU A 38 -7.26 7.44 -6.81
C GLU A 38 -7.57 8.49 -7.88
N PRO A 39 -8.62 9.33 -7.75
CA PRO A 39 -8.92 10.33 -8.76
C PRO A 39 -7.88 11.44 -8.93
N THR A 40 -7.02 11.66 -7.93
CA THR A 40 -6.08 12.78 -7.92
C THR A 40 -4.61 12.36 -8.05
N THR A 41 -4.35 11.05 -8.12
CA THR A 41 -2.96 10.55 -8.16
C THR A 41 -2.77 9.55 -9.29
N SER A 42 -1.55 9.50 -9.82
CA SER A 42 -1.19 8.49 -10.81
C SER A 42 -0.94 7.12 -10.15
N ASP A 43 -0.94 6.08 -10.96
CA ASP A 43 -0.62 4.72 -10.50
C ASP A 43 0.79 4.63 -9.93
N LYS A 44 1.75 5.32 -10.53
CA LYS A 44 3.14 5.36 -10.03
C LYS A 44 3.21 6.03 -8.65
N THR A 45 2.49 7.14 -8.48
CA THR A 45 2.46 7.86 -7.21
C THR A 45 1.82 7.00 -6.12
N ARG A 46 0.71 6.33 -6.42
CA ARG A 46 0.07 5.44 -5.46
C ARG A 46 0.98 4.26 -5.06
N LEU A 47 1.68 3.68 -6.03
CA LEU A 47 2.63 2.60 -5.77
C LEU A 47 3.76 3.06 -4.86
N SER A 48 4.30 4.25 -5.11
CA SER A 48 5.35 4.85 -4.28
C SER A 48 4.86 5.06 -2.84
N TYR A 49 3.65 5.59 -2.67
CA TYR A 49 3.07 5.79 -1.34
C TYR A 49 2.83 4.45 -0.61
N ALA A 50 2.37 3.43 -1.34
CA ALA A 50 2.16 2.11 -0.75
C ALA A 50 3.48 1.50 -0.26
N TYR A 51 4.54 1.66 -1.03
CA TYR A 51 5.87 1.21 -0.64
C TYR A 51 6.33 1.94 0.62
N ASP A 52 6.19 3.26 0.67
CA ASP A 52 6.59 4.06 1.82
C ASP A 52 5.80 3.67 3.07
N LEU A 53 4.49 3.42 2.93
CA LEU A 53 3.66 2.97 4.03
C LEU A 53 4.06 1.59 4.54
N ARG A 54 4.41 0.69 3.63
CA ARG A 54 4.90 -0.64 3.99
C ARG A 54 6.18 -0.54 4.81
N VAL A 55 7.12 0.31 4.39
CA VAL A 55 8.35 0.57 5.11
C VAL A 55 8.04 1.16 6.49
N PHE A 56 7.12 2.11 6.57
CA PHE A 56 6.70 2.73 7.82
C PHE A 56 6.11 1.71 8.80
N PHE A 57 5.15 0.90 8.35
CA PHE A 57 4.54 -0.13 9.20
C PHE A 57 5.55 -1.18 9.64
N ARG A 58 6.48 -1.55 8.75
CA ARG A 58 7.56 -2.48 9.10
C ARG A 58 8.45 -1.89 10.19
N PHE A 59 8.78 -0.61 10.08
CA PHE A 59 9.55 0.10 11.08
C PHE A 59 8.83 0.09 12.43
N LEU A 60 7.51 0.30 12.45
CA LEU A 60 6.72 0.24 13.67
C LEU A 60 6.78 -1.14 14.32
N GLN A 61 6.67 -2.19 13.52
CA GLN A 61 6.77 -3.56 14.04
C GLN A 61 8.13 -3.85 14.67
N LEU A 62 9.19 -3.32 14.08
CA LEU A 62 10.56 -3.56 14.54
C LEU A 62 10.92 -2.73 15.77
N THR A 63 10.33 -1.56 15.94
CA THR A 63 10.72 -0.62 17.00
C THR A 63 9.74 -0.54 18.15
N ASN A 64 8.51 -1.00 17.97
CA ASN A 64 7.49 -0.92 19.01
C ASN A 64 7.16 -2.33 19.53
N PRO A 65 7.49 -2.64 20.80
CA PRO A 65 7.26 -3.98 21.36
C PRO A 65 5.79 -4.42 21.32
N ALA A 66 4.86 -3.47 21.44
CA ALA A 66 3.42 -3.78 21.40
C ALA A 66 2.96 -4.21 20.01
N LEU A 67 3.66 -3.82 18.96
CA LEU A 67 3.30 -4.12 17.58
C LEU A 67 4.16 -5.23 16.98
N LYS A 68 5.23 -5.63 17.65
CA LYS A 68 6.21 -6.58 17.14
C LYS A 68 5.59 -7.93 16.77
N GLU A 69 4.63 -8.39 17.53
CA GLU A 69 3.99 -9.69 17.34
C GLU A 69 2.70 -9.61 16.51
N LYS A 70 2.22 -8.40 16.20
CA LYS A 70 1.04 -8.21 15.36
C LYS A 70 1.39 -8.28 13.90
N PRO A 71 0.60 -9.01 13.07
CA PRO A 71 0.71 -8.85 11.64
C PRO A 71 0.43 -7.40 11.25
N MET A 72 1.09 -6.95 10.17
CA MET A 72 0.91 -5.58 9.69
C MET A 72 -0.56 -5.24 9.43
N THR A 73 -1.34 -6.22 8.94
CA THR A 73 -2.78 -6.07 8.68
C THR A 73 -3.60 -5.80 9.93
N ASP A 74 -3.09 -6.16 11.11
CA ASP A 74 -3.82 -6.03 12.39
C ASP A 74 -3.48 -4.75 13.14
N ILE A 75 -2.57 -3.94 12.62
CA ILE A 75 -2.23 -2.65 13.24
C ILE A 75 -3.42 -1.71 13.06
N SER A 76 -4.06 -1.34 14.18
CA SER A 76 -5.23 -0.46 14.16
C SER A 76 -4.82 1.02 14.13
N ILE A 77 -5.78 1.88 13.79
CA ILE A 77 -5.59 3.33 13.88
C ILE A 77 -5.30 3.73 15.32
N GLN A 78 -5.92 3.04 16.28
CA GLN A 78 -5.69 3.29 17.70
C GLN A 78 -4.25 2.95 18.10
N ASP A 79 -3.68 1.88 17.55
CA ASP A 79 -2.27 1.55 17.78
C ASP A 79 -1.35 2.70 17.33
N LEU A 80 -1.67 3.34 16.21
CA LEU A 80 -0.91 4.48 15.71
C LEU A 80 -1.04 5.70 16.60
N SER A 81 -2.20 5.91 17.22
CA SER A 81 -2.44 7.08 18.07
C SER A 81 -1.71 6.99 19.41
N LEU A 82 -1.23 5.82 19.79
CA LEU A 82 -0.47 5.61 21.03
C LEU A 82 1.04 5.83 20.86
N LEU A 83 1.46 6.11 19.64
CA LEU A 83 2.89 6.31 19.33
C LEU A 83 3.36 7.73 19.63
#